data_7212a6412b054d8609c132c427f26aac
#
_entry.id   7212a6412b054d8609c132c427f26aac
#
_cell.length_a   1.000
_cell.length_b   1.000
_cell.length_c   1.000
_cell.angle_alpha   90.00
_cell.angle_beta   90.00
_cell.angle_gamma   90.00
#
_symmetry.space_group_name_H-M   'P 1'
#
loop_
_entity.id
_entity.type
_entity.pdbx_description
1 polymer ?
#
loop_
_entity_poly.entity_id
_entity_poly.type
_entity_poly.pdbx_seq_one_letter_code
_entity_poly.pdbx_strand_id
1 'polypeptide(L)'
;MRSQMIPLLIATAVLVAISSAPYPTKTLAAPRAEDNFQVIKVAEGVYAAIAKQGGLASGNAGFVIGDESVLVFDTFFTPAAMEELIGEIQALTKLPIKFAVNSHYHLDHTGGNQVLVARGVPIIAHDNVLKWQTTKNKRFLPAPEELQKRRADAAKQLSETLEDKKEDRTRLERQIRRLDAMMTIKLTNPTVTFGSGVVHLYLGKREVVLSTLPGHTGGDVFAYVPDANVVFTGDLGWSKTLPNLVDATVNDWIPTLDKLLTQYPTAKYVPGHGNVAEATEIKDFRDYLDDLRTRVKQGIADGLTVDQAKEQLKLPEKYRGFAFQNFATPNVEDMYKELKGTKQTQ
;
A
#
# COMPACT_ATOMS: atom_id res chain seq x y z
N MET A 1 -58.78 0.20 54.64
CA MET A 1 -57.86 -0.82 54.11
C MET A 1 -58.12 -0.92 52.64
N ARG A 2 -57.26 -0.25 51.80
CA ARG A 2 -57.33 -0.35 50.36
C ARG A 2 -56.04 -1.07 49.87
N SER A 3 -56.25 -2.26 49.29
CA SER A 3 -55.22 -3.10 48.70
C SER A 3 -54.80 -2.46 47.41
N GLN A 4 -53.51 -2.15 47.27
CA GLN A 4 -52.87 -1.74 45.98
C GLN A 4 -52.33 -2.98 45.30
N MET A 5 -52.88 -3.29 44.11
CA MET A 5 -52.33 -4.29 43.17
C MET A 5 -51.23 -3.68 42.42
N ILE A 6 -50.01 -4.29 42.43
CA ILE A 6 -48.89 -3.97 41.65
C ILE A 6 -48.99 -4.76 40.33
N PRO A 7 -48.88 -4.13 39.13
CA PRO A 7 -48.90 -4.88 37.89
C PRO A 7 -47.52 -5.53 37.63
N LEU A 8 -47.55 -6.82 37.35
CA LEU A 8 -46.42 -7.65 36.96
C LEU A 8 -46.02 -7.29 35.51
N LEU A 9 -44.86 -6.64 35.32
CA LEU A 9 -44.27 -6.39 34.02
C LEU A 9 -43.62 -7.71 33.51
N ILE A 10 -44.22 -8.30 32.48
CA ILE A 10 -43.63 -9.43 31.75
C ILE A 10 -42.60 -8.86 30.77
N ALA A 11 -41.33 -9.03 31.07
CA ALA A 11 -40.26 -8.73 30.16
C ALA A 11 -40.17 -9.83 29.09
N THR A 12 -40.55 -9.52 27.85
CA THR A 12 -40.39 -10.42 26.70
C THR A 12 -38.95 -10.31 26.24
N ALA A 13 -38.14 -11.31 26.53
CA ALA A 13 -36.79 -11.43 25.97
C ALA A 13 -36.90 -11.80 24.49
N VAL A 14 -36.53 -10.86 23.60
CA VAL A 14 -36.34 -11.14 22.16
C VAL A 14 -34.98 -11.78 21.99
N LEU A 15 -34.94 -13.09 21.80
CA LEU A 15 -33.74 -13.80 21.37
C LEU A 15 -33.52 -13.46 19.87
N VAL A 16 -32.56 -12.58 19.59
CA VAL A 16 -32.06 -12.41 18.24
C VAL A 16 -31.10 -13.58 17.94
N ALA A 17 -31.58 -14.57 17.22
CA ALA A 17 -30.76 -15.64 16.70
C ALA A 17 -29.88 -15.05 15.57
N ILE A 18 -28.60 -14.82 15.87
CA ILE A 18 -27.60 -14.49 14.82
C ILE A 18 -27.36 -15.80 14.03
N SER A 19 -28.05 -15.92 12.91
CA SER A 19 -27.82 -16.98 11.95
C SER A 19 -26.44 -16.79 11.30
N SER A 20 -25.47 -17.59 11.69
CA SER A 20 -24.20 -17.75 10.97
C SER A 20 -24.44 -18.58 9.71
N ALA A 21 -25.04 -17.98 8.68
CA ALA A 21 -25.07 -18.61 7.38
C ALA A 21 -23.63 -18.68 6.82
N PRO A 22 -23.18 -19.87 6.35
CA PRO A 22 -21.89 -19.95 5.68
C PRO A 22 -21.96 -19.13 4.38
N TYR A 23 -20.95 -18.28 4.18
CA TYR A 23 -20.81 -17.50 2.95
C TYR A 23 -20.88 -18.43 1.75
N PRO A 24 -21.62 -18.09 0.66
CA PRO A 24 -21.65 -18.90 -0.53
C PRO A 24 -20.25 -18.93 -1.15
N THR A 25 -19.57 -20.06 -1.01
CA THR A 25 -18.35 -20.37 -1.75
C THR A 25 -18.71 -20.58 -3.21
N LYS A 26 -18.77 -19.49 -4.00
CA LYS A 26 -18.60 -19.63 -5.44
C LYS A 26 -17.16 -20.09 -5.65
N THR A 27 -16.98 -21.36 -5.94
CA THR A 27 -15.76 -21.89 -6.49
C THR A 27 -15.59 -21.26 -7.89
N LEU A 28 -15.00 -20.08 -7.95
CA LEU A 28 -14.39 -19.58 -9.15
C LEU A 28 -13.19 -20.52 -9.37
N ALA A 29 -13.17 -21.23 -10.51
CA ALA A 29 -11.97 -21.90 -10.96
C ALA A 29 -10.84 -20.88 -10.85
N ALA A 30 -9.78 -21.23 -10.10
CA ALA A 30 -8.64 -20.38 -9.92
C ALA A 30 -8.20 -19.89 -11.32
N PRO A 31 -8.11 -18.56 -11.57
CA PRO A 31 -7.42 -18.11 -12.74
C PRO A 31 -6.03 -18.73 -12.64
N ARG A 32 -5.53 -19.31 -13.72
CA ARG A 32 -4.08 -19.55 -13.83
C ARG A 32 -3.45 -18.18 -13.61
N ALA A 33 -2.91 -17.99 -12.43
CA ALA A 33 -2.34 -16.74 -11.99
C ALA A 33 -1.24 -16.38 -12.96
N GLU A 34 -1.48 -15.40 -13.80
CA GLU A 34 -0.39 -14.53 -14.16
C GLU A 34 -0.12 -13.80 -12.86
N ASP A 35 0.92 -14.22 -12.17
CA ASP A 35 1.26 -13.86 -10.82
C ASP A 35 1.24 -12.33 -10.64
N ASN A 36 0.22 -11.79 -10.02
CA ASN A 36 0.16 -10.37 -9.69
C ASN A 36 1.17 -10.01 -8.59
N PHE A 37 1.49 -10.98 -7.76
CA PHE A 37 2.46 -10.89 -6.66
C PHE A 37 3.03 -12.27 -6.33
N GLN A 38 4.01 -12.30 -5.43
CA GLN A 38 4.56 -13.51 -4.84
C GLN A 38 4.42 -13.45 -3.33
N VAL A 39 3.85 -14.49 -2.72
CA VAL A 39 3.82 -14.64 -1.26
C VAL A 39 5.14 -15.22 -0.78
N ILE A 40 5.79 -14.53 0.16
CA ILE A 40 7.06 -14.91 0.79
C ILE A 40 6.85 -15.02 2.29
N LYS A 41 7.17 -16.17 2.87
CA LYS A 41 7.22 -16.34 4.33
C LYS A 41 8.45 -15.58 4.87
N VAL A 42 8.21 -14.49 5.60
CA VAL A 42 9.27 -13.65 6.20
C VAL A 42 9.70 -14.20 7.55
N ALA A 43 8.72 -14.63 8.34
CA ALA A 43 8.92 -15.30 9.64
C ALA A 43 7.73 -16.24 9.90
N GLU A 44 7.72 -16.93 11.02
CA GLU A 44 6.60 -17.81 11.37
C GLU A 44 5.30 -17.00 11.52
N GLY A 45 4.30 -17.33 10.70
CA GLY A 45 3.02 -16.62 10.63
C GLY A 45 3.07 -15.19 10.07
N VAL A 46 4.21 -14.74 9.51
CA VAL A 46 4.37 -13.41 8.91
C VAL A 46 4.79 -13.55 7.46
N TYR A 47 4.00 -12.94 6.57
CA TYR A 47 4.14 -13.09 5.12
C TYR A 47 4.14 -11.73 4.41
N ALA A 48 5.03 -11.59 3.44
CA ALA A 48 5.02 -10.49 2.48
C ALA A 48 4.39 -10.97 1.17
N ALA A 49 3.61 -10.11 0.53
CA ALA A 49 3.07 -10.31 -0.80
C ALA A 49 3.69 -9.27 -1.73
N ILE A 50 4.74 -9.68 -2.43
CA ILE A 50 5.61 -8.80 -3.23
C ILE A 50 5.04 -8.66 -4.63
N ALA A 51 4.69 -7.46 -5.02
CA ALA A 51 4.11 -7.14 -6.32
C ALA A 51 5.07 -7.47 -7.47
N LYS A 52 4.57 -8.10 -8.52
CA LYS A 52 5.33 -8.40 -9.75
C LYS A 52 5.14 -7.29 -10.77
N GLN A 53 6.20 -7.02 -11.51
CA GLN A 53 6.17 -6.01 -12.55
C GLN A 53 5.11 -6.32 -13.61
N GLY A 54 4.24 -5.36 -13.89
CA GLY A 54 3.14 -5.51 -14.85
C GLY A 54 1.93 -6.27 -14.31
N GLY A 55 1.95 -6.70 -13.05
CA GLY A 55 0.81 -7.28 -12.35
C GLY A 55 -0.22 -6.22 -11.91
N LEU A 56 -1.33 -6.68 -11.35
CA LEU A 56 -2.43 -5.85 -10.87
C LEU A 56 -2.25 -5.38 -9.41
N ALA A 57 -1.20 -5.85 -8.73
CA ALA A 57 -0.90 -5.49 -7.34
C ALA A 57 -0.26 -4.10 -7.21
N SER A 58 0.75 -3.78 -8.02
CA SER A 58 1.51 -2.53 -8.09
C SER A 58 2.37 -2.23 -6.85
N GLY A 59 1.79 -1.94 -5.70
CA GLY A 59 2.48 -1.89 -4.41
C GLY A 59 2.54 -3.26 -3.73
N ASN A 60 3.38 -3.41 -2.72
CA ASN A 60 3.43 -4.61 -1.89
C ASN A 60 2.32 -4.59 -0.84
N ALA A 61 1.98 -5.78 -0.36
CA ALA A 61 1.12 -6.00 0.79
C ALA A 61 1.74 -7.07 1.69
N GLY A 62 1.06 -7.40 2.79
CA GLY A 62 1.44 -8.53 3.59
C GLY A 62 0.37 -8.93 4.58
N PHE A 63 0.62 -10.00 5.33
CA PHE A 63 -0.32 -10.43 6.35
C PHE A 63 0.38 -11.14 7.51
N VAL A 64 -0.27 -11.05 8.66
CA VAL A 64 0.17 -11.65 9.92
C VAL A 64 -0.90 -12.59 10.41
N ILE A 65 -0.53 -13.87 10.61
CA ILE A 65 -1.39 -14.91 11.17
C ILE A 65 -1.07 -15.04 12.66
N GLY A 66 -2.06 -14.76 13.50
CA GLY A 66 -2.02 -15.06 14.93
C GLY A 66 -2.60 -16.43 15.25
N ASP A 67 -3.00 -16.63 16.50
CA ASP A 67 -3.69 -17.85 16.95
C ASP A 67 -5.21 -17.75 16.93
N GLU A 68 -5.78 -16.55 16.76
CA GLU A 68 -7.24 -16.33 16.66
C GLU A 68 -7.68 -15.63 15.38
N SER A 69 -6.80 -14.91 14.70
CA SER A 69 -7.16 -14.10 13.54
C SER A 69 -5.97 -13.72 12.68
N VAL A 70 -6.26 -13.10 11.54
CA VAL A 70 -5.30 -12.57 10.58
C VAL A 70 -5.45 -11.06 10.48
N LEU A 71 -4.32 -10.35 10.36
CA LEU A 71 -4.22 -8.96 9.96
C LEU A 71 -3.64 -8.88 8.55
N VAL A 72 -4.23 -8.02 7.70
CA VAL A 72 -3.68 -7.67 6.38
C VAL A 72 -3.07 -6.27 6.45
N PHE A 73 -1.87 -6.09 5.89
CA PHE A 73 -1.21 -4.80 5.74
C PHE A 73 -1.15 -4.42 4.26
N ASP A 74 -1.82 -3.33 3.89
CA ASP A 74 -2.12 -2.84 2.55
C ASP A 74 -3.00 -3.79 1.70
N THR A 75 -3.65 -3.24 0.67
CA THR A 75 -4.68 -3.94 -0.11
C THR A 75 -4.43 -3.91 -1.61
N PHE A 76 -3.19 -3.61 -2.02
CA PHE A 76 -2.80 -3.51 -3.42
C PHE A 76 -3.52 -2.40 -4.23
N PHE A 77 -3.20 -2.36 -5.52
CA PHE A 77 -3.78 -1.39 -6.47
C PHE A 77 -5.19 -1.76 -6.92
N THR A 78 -5.54 -3.05 -6.99
CA THR A 78 -6.82 -3.48 -7.56
C THR A 78 -7.58 -4.45 -6.65
N PRO A 79 -8.93 -4.44 -6.73
CA PRO A 79 -9.75 -5.42 -6.04
C PRO A 79 -9.41 -6.86 -6.41
N ALA A 80 -9.06 -7.12 -7.68
CA ALA A 80 -8.71 -8.46 -8.16
C ALA A 80 -7.46 -9.01 -7.45
N ALA A 81 -6.40 -8.21 -7.29
CA ALA A 81 -5.21 -8.62 -6.56
C ALA A 81 -5.50 -8.87 -5.07
N MET A 82 -6.40 -8.09 -4.46
CA MET A 82 -6.81 -8.31 -3.07
C MET A 82 -7.63 -9.61 -2.91
N GLU A 83 -8.50 -9.94 -3.86
CA GLU A 83 -9.22 -11.24 -3.86
C GLU A 83 -8.26 -12.42 -3.93
N GLU A 84 -7.22 -12.34 -4.77
CA GLU A 84 -6.16 -13.35 -4.84
C GLU A 84 -5.42 -13.47 -3.50
N LEU A 85 -5.07 -12.36 -2.84
CA LEU A 85 -4.39 -12.40 -1.53
C LEU A 85 -5.27 -13.09 -0.48
N ILE A 86 -6.57 -12.85 -0.48
CA ILE A 86 -7.51 -13.55 0.40
C ILE A 86 -7.46 -15.06 0.13
N GLY A 87 -7.41 -15.47 -1.15
CA GLY A 87 -7.26 -16.87 -1.53
C GLY A 87 -5.97 -17.50 -0.98
N GLU A 88 -4.84 -16.80 -1.09
CA GLU A 88 -3.55 -17.25 -0.54
C GLU A 88 -3.60 -17.37 1.00
N ILE A 89 -4.20 -16.40 1.69
CA ILE A 89 -4.39 -16.47 3.14
C ILE A 89 -5.25 -17.69 3.53
N GLN A 90 -6.37 -17.93 2.81
CA GLN A 90 -7.28 -19.05 3.07
C GLN A 90 -6.66 -20.44 2.79
N ALA A 91 -5.67 -20.49 1.90
CA ALA A 91 -4.88 -21.71 1.66
C ALA A 91 -3.96 -22.03 2.85
N LEU A 92 -3.47 -21.01 3.58
CA LEU A 92 -2.56 -21.17 4.73
C LEU A 92 -3.28 -21.33 6.06
N THR A 93 -4.46 -20.73 6.23
CA THR A 93 -5.20 -20.77 7.51
C THR A 93 -6.72 -20.67 7.29
N LYS A 94 -7.48 -21.18 8.27
CA LYS A 94 -8.94 -20.98 8.34
C LYS A 94 -9.37 -19.88 9.29
N LEU A 95 -8.40 -19.19 9.90
CA LEU A 95 -8.66 -18.08 10.80
C LEU A 95 -9.26 -16.89 10.02
N PRO A 96 -10.18 -16.12 10.62
CA PRO A 96 -10.78 -14.96 9.97
C PRO A 96 -9.80 -13.79 9.84
N ILE A 97 -9.87 -13.05 8.75
CA ILE A 97 -9.23 -11.73 8.65
C ILE A 97 -10.06 -10.78 9.52
N LYS A 98 -9.49 -10.31 10.63
CA LYS A 98 -10.18 -9.40 11.57
C LYS A 98 -9.80 -7.94 11.41
N PHE A 99 -8.63 -7.65 10.86
CA PHE A 99 -8.10 -6.30 10.71
C PHE A 99 -7.42 -6.14 9.36
N ALA A 100 -7.52 -4.94 8.82
CA ALA A 100 -6.65 -4.47 7.76
C ALA A 100 -6.03 -3.13 8.17
N VAL A 101 -4.83 -2.84 7.65
CA VAL A 101 -4.13 -1.57 7.88
C VAL A 101 -3.77 -1.00 6.52
N ASN A 102 -4.04 0.29 6.28
CA ASN A 102 -3.43 0.99 5.17
C ASN A 102 -2.22 1.78 5.68
N SER A 103 -1.07 1.53 5.05
CA SER A 103 0.17 2.26 5.34
C SER A 103 0.02 3.75 5.06
N HIS A 104 -0.61 4.10 3.93
CA HIS A 104 -0.90 5.47 3.52
C HIS A 104 -2.04 5.48 2.49
N TYR A 105 -2.36 6.64 1.89
CA TYR A 105 -3.55 6.77 1.06
C TYR A 105 -3.36 6.43 -0.43
N HIS A 106 -2.15 6.24 -0.94
CA HIS A 106 -1.93 5.98 -2.37
C HIS A 106 -2.67 4.74 -2.84
N LEU A 107 -3.10 4.81 -4.09
CA LEU A 107 -4.07 3.86 -4.64
C LEU A 107 -3.52 2.44 -4.74
N ASP A 108 -2.23 2.28 -4.92
CA ASP A 108 -1.57 0.98 -4.99
C ASP A 108 -1.39 0.28 -3.62
N HIS A 109 -1.84 0.95 -2.54
CA HIS A 109 -1.93 0.39 -1.19
C HIS A 109 -3.38 0.31 -0.67
N THR A 110 -4.32 0.97 -1.36
CA THR A 110 -5.71 1.13 -0.89
C THR A 110 -6.76 0.71 -1.92
N GLY A 111 -6.36 0.35 -3.14
CA GLY A 111 -7.30 0.05 -4.24
C GLY A 111 -8.18 -1.18 -3.99
N GLY A 112 -7.73 -2.12 -3.17
CA GLY A 112 -8.50 -3.29 -2.75
C GLY A 112 -9.35 -3.10 -1.49
N ASN A 113 -9.36 -1.93 -0.85
CA ASN A 113 -10.11 -1.67 0.38
C ASN A 113 -11.58 -2.12 0.32
N GLN A 114 -12.25 -1.86 -0.82
CA GLN A 114 -13.64 -2.26 -1.04
C GLN A 114 -13.92 -3.74 -0.81
N VAL A 115 -12.92 -4.59 -1.08
CA VAL A 115 -13.03 -6.05 -0.94
C VAL A 115 -13.15 -6.46 0.53
N LEU A 116 -12.33 -5.86 1.38
CA LEU A 116 -12.31 -6.14 2.82
C LEU A 116 -13.48 -5.50 3.54
N VAL A 117 -13.82 -4.25 3.20
CA VAL A 117 -14.99 -3.56 3.77
C VAL A 117 -16.29 -4.31 3.45
N ALA A 118 -16.45 -4.83 2.22
CA ALA A 118 -17.60 -5.66 1.85
C ALA A 118 -17.70 -6.96 2.66
N ARG A 119 -16.61 -7.41 3.28
CA ARG A 119 -16.54 -8.57 4.18
C ARG A 119 -16.67 -8.21 5.66
N GLY A 120 -16.93 -6.93 5.97
CA GLY A 120 -17.05 -6.45 7.34
C GLY A 120 -15.70 -6.32 8.07
N VAL A 121 -14.57 -6.37 7.35
CA VAL A 121 -13.24 -6.19 7.95
C VAL A 121 -12.97 -4.70 8.13
N PRO A 122 -12.71 -4.21 9.36
CA PRO A 122 -12.32 -2.83 9.61
C PRO A 122 -10.94 -2.54 9.03
N ILE A 123 -10.82 -1.36 8.42
CA ILE A 123 -9.54 -0.84 7.91
C ILE A 123 -9.08 0.27 8.84
N ILE A 124 -7.86 0.10 9.37
CA ILE A 124 -7.19 1.03 10.27
C ILE A 124 -6.18 1.84 9.47
N ALA A 125 -6.16 3.16 9.64
CA ALA A 125 -5.25 4.04 8.94
C ALA A 125 -4.99 5.33 9.72
N HIS A 126 -4.06 6.17 9.21
CA HIS A 126 -3.90 7.52 9.72
C HIS A 126 -5.12 8.41 9.36
N ASP A 127 -5.45 9.41 10.19
CA ASP A 127 -6.54 10.37 9.96
C ASP A 127 -6.50 11.04 8.59
N ASN A 128 -5.29 11.32 8.10
CA ASN A 128 -5.11 11.93 6.79
C ASN A 128 -5.46 10.98 5.63
N VAL A 129 -5.38 9.66 5.81
CA VAL A 129 -5.83 8.70 4.80
C VAL A 129 -7.32 8.86 4.57
N LEU A 130 -8.12 9.02 5.65
CA LEU A 130 -9.55 9.29 5.54
C LEU A 130 -9.84 10.55 4.72
N LYS A 131 -9.06 11.62 4.93
CA LYS A 131 -9.24 12.90 4.20
C LYS A 131 -8.88 12.77 2.71
N TRP A 132 -7.83 12.00 2.39
CA TRP A 132 -7.22 11.99 1.04
C TRP A 132 -7.65 10.82 0.17
N GLN A 133 -8.16 9.74 0.74
CA GLN A 133 -8.57 8.54 0.02
C GLN A 133 -9.55 8.83 -1.13
N THR A 134 -10.56 9.66 -0.89
CA THR A 134 -11.58 9.99 -1.90
C THR A 134 -11.35 11.34 -2.59
N THR A 135 -10.37 12.11 -2.16
CA THR A 135 -10.05 13.43 -2.73
C THR A 135 -8.80 13.36 -3.61
N LYS A 136 -7.64 13.08 -3.04
CA LYS A 136 -6.35 13.09 -3.75
C LYS A 136 -6.17 11.88 -4.67
N ASN A 137 -6.66 10.69 -4.30
CA ASN A 137 -6.56 9.50 -5.16
C ASN A 137 -7.27 9.63 -6.51
N LYS A 138 -8.18 10.59 -6.66
CA LYS A 138 -8.80 10.89 -7.97
C LYS A 138 -7.76 11.23 -9.05
N ARG A 139 -6.60 11.77 -8.68
CA ARG A 139 -5.52 12.06 -9.64
C ARG A 139 -4.84 10.79 -10.18
N PHE A 140 -4.89 9.69 -9.43
CA PHE A 140 -4.32 8.39 -9.82
C PHE A 140 -5.34 7.46 -10.49
N LEU A 141 -6.64 7.79 -10.38
CA LEU A 141 -7.73 7.04 -11.00
C LEU A 141 -8.45 7.94 -12.02
N PRO A 142 -8.13 7.82 -13.32
CA PRO A 142 -8.80 8.57 -14.38
C PRO A 142 -10.31 8.34 -14.36
N ALA A 143 -11.05 9.30 -14.92
CA ALA A 143 -12.50 9.19 -15.06
C ALA A 143 -12.89 7.92 -15.86
N PRO A 144 -14.05 7.32 -15.60
CA PRO A 144 -14.48 6.09 -16.28
C PRO A 144 -14.47 6.20 -17.80
N GLU A 145 -14.87 7.35 -18.36
CA GLU A 145 -14.90 7.61 -19.78
C GLU A 145 -13.49 7.63 -20.38
N GLU A 146 -12.53 8.18 -19.65
CA GLU A 146 -11.12 8.18 -20.06
C GLU A 146 -10.51 6.77 -20.01
N LEU A 147 -10.82 5.99 -18.97
CA LEU A 147 -10.41 4.60 -18.89
C LEU A 147 -10.98 3.77 -20.04
N GLN A 148 -12.26 3.93 -20.35
CA GLN A 148 -12.93 3.27 -21.49
C GLN A 148 -12.26 3.64 -22.82
N LYS A 149 -11.97 4.92 -23.04
CA LYS A 149 -11.27 5.39 -24.23
C LYS A 149 -9.88 4.76 -24.35
N ARG A 150 -9.05 4.85 -23.31
CA ARG A 150 -7.70 4.26 -23.28
C ARG A 150 -7.74 2.74 -23.55
N ARG A 151 -8.75 2.06 -23.00
CA ARG A 151 -8.97 0.63 -23.22
C ARG A 151 -9.33 0.31 -24.67
N ALA A 152 -10.23 1.12 -25.27
CA ALA A 152 -10.61 0.95 -26.68
C ALA A 152 -9.42 1.21 -27.62
N ASP A 153 -8.63 2.26 -27.34
CA ASP A 153 -7.40 2.57 -28.09
C ASP A 153 -6.38 1.43 -28.01
N ALA A 154 -6.16 0.87 -26.81
CA ALA A 154 -5.28 -0.28 -26.63
C ALA A 154 -5.79 -1.54 -27.34
N ALA A 155 -7.10 -1.80 -27.31
CA ALA A 155 -7.72 -2.93 -28.01
C ALA A 155 -7.59 -2.78 -29.53
N LYS A 156 -7.76 -1.56 -30.07
CA LYS A 156 -7.54 -1.26 -31.48
C LYS A 156 -6.08 -1.53 -31.86
N GLN A 157 -5.11 -0.99 -31.11
CA GLN A 157 -3.68 -1.23 -31.34
C GLN A 157 -3.35 -2.73 -31.31
N LEU A 158 -3.92 -3.48 -30.39
CA LEU A 158 -3.73 -4.93 -30.31
C LEU A 158 -4.24 -5.64 -31.57
N SER A 159 -5.40 -5.24 -32.11
CA SER A 159 -5.97 -5.82 -33.34
C SER A 159 -5.15 -5.50 -34.58
N GLU A 160 -4.44 -4.37 -34.59
CA GLU A 160 -3.56 -3.92 -35.68
C GLU A 160 -2.12 -4.46 -35.54
N THR A 161 -1.76 -5.01 -34.37
CA THR A 161 -0.42 -5.55 -34.11
C THR A 161 -0.28 -6.96 -34.68
N LEU A 162 0.71 -7.18 -35.53
CA LEU A 162 0.98 -8.47 -36.17
C LEU A 162 1.26 -9.58 -35.12
N GLU A 163 0.89 -10.81 -35.43
CA GLU A 163 1.02 -11.94 -34.52
C GLU A 163 2.45 -12.29 -34.13
N ASP A 164 3.43 -12.00 -35.00
CA ASP A 164 4.86 -12.20 -34.74
C ASP A 164 5.44 -11.18 -33.73
N LYS A 165 4.76 -10.06 -33.51
CA LYS A 165 5.10 -9.02 -32.51
C LYS A 165 4.64 -9.40 -31.10
N LYS A 166 5.06 -10.56 -30.62
CA LYS A 166 4.58 -11.16 -29.36
C LYS A 166 4.75 -10.26 -28.15
N GLU A 167 5.87 -9.55 -28.04
CA GLU A 167 6.15 -8.64 -26.90
C GLU A 167 5.17 -7.45 -26.87
N ASP A 168 4.93 -6.82 -28.03
CA ASP A 168 3.98 -5.72 -28.15
C ASP A 168 2.56 -6.17 -27.84
N ARG A 169 2.15 -7.32 -28.35
CA ARG A 169 0.84 -7.92 -28.05
C ARG A 169 0.68 -8.17 -26.55
N THR A 170 1.67 -8.84 -25.93
CA THR A 170 1.67 -9.10 -24.49
C THR A 170 1.58 -7.81 -23.66
N ARG A 171 2.31 -6.76 -24.06
CA ARG A 171 2.26 -5.44 -23.42
C ARG A 171 0.87 -4.82 -23.51
N LEU A 172 0.23 -4.87 -24.70
CA LEU A 172 -1.12 -4.34 -24.91
C LEU A 172 -2.19 -5.13 -24.15
N GLU A 173 -2.10 -6.43 -24.12
CA GLU A 173 -2.99 -7.30 -23.34
C GLU A 173 -2.90 -7.00 -21.83
N ARG A 174 -1.68 -6.82 -21.30
CA ARG A 174 -1.48 -6.37 -19.90
C ARG A 174 -2.09 -4.99 -19.66
N GLN A 175 -1.90 -4.05 -20.60
CA GLN A 175 -2.48 -2.72 -20.50
C GLN A 175 -4.01 -2.76 -20.47
N ILE A 176 -4.65 -3.54 -21.36
CA ILE A 176 -6.11 -3.72 -21.38
C ILE A 176 -6.58 -4.31 -20.06
N ARG A 177 -5.95 -5.39 -19.59
CA ARG A 177 -6.30 -6.03 -18.30
C ARG A 177 -6.16 -5.04 -17.13
N ARG A 178 -5.10 -4.22 -17.10
CA ARG A 178 -4.93 -3.19 -16.08
C ARG A 178 -6.05 -2.15 -16.12
N LEU A 179 -6.42 -1.67 -17.31
CA LEU A 179 -7.52 -0.71 -17.48
C LEU A 179 -8.87 -1.31 -17.07
N ASP A 180 -9.14 -2.57 -17.44
CA ASP A 180 -10.33 -3.30 -16.99
C ASP A 180 -10.39 -3.40 -15.46
N ALA A 181 -9.28 -3.73 -14.81
CA ALA A 181 -9.19 -3.78 -13.35
C ALA A 181 -9.37 -2.39 -12.70
N MET A 182 -8.80 -1.33 -13.29
CA MET A 182 -8.97 0.05 -12.79
C MET A 182 -10.44 0.49 -12.81
N MET A 183 -11.22 0.09 -13.81
CA MET A 183 -12.65 0.40 -13.89
C MET A 183 -13.48 -0.24 -12.77
N THR A 184 -12.96 -1.24 -12.08
CA THR A 184 -13.63 -1.88 -10.93
C THR A 184 -13.34 -1.22 -9.59
N ILE A 185 -12.38 -0.28 -9.53
CA ILE A 185 -11.94 0.35 -8.28
C ILE A 185 -13.02 1.34 -7.79
N LYS A 186 -13.40 1.17 -6.53
CA LYS A 186 -14.22 2.13 -5.78
C LYS A 186 -13.37 2.67 -4.65
N LEU A 187 -13.04 3.95 -4.69
CA LEU A 187 -12.29 4.60 -3.61
C LEU A 187 -13.05 4.43 -2.29
N THR A 188 -12.47 3.64 -1.39
CA THR A 188 -13.12 3.20 -0.15
C THR A 188 -12.31 3.67 1.05
N ASN A 189 -12.95 4.43 1.93
CA ASN A 189 -12.33 4.99 3.12
C ASN A 189 -11.97 3.93 4.16
N PRO A 190 -10.94 4.17 4.99
CA PRO A 190 -10.74 3.41 6.23
C PRO A 190 -11.92 3.62 7.18
N THR A 191 -12.15 2.68 8.08
CA THR A 191 -13.27 2.67 9.03
C THR A 191 -12.84 2.99 10.46
N VAL A 192 -11.54 2.91 10.75
CA VAL A 192 -10.92 3.27 12.03
C VAL A 192 -9.70 4.12 11.73
N THR A 193 -9.57 5.28 12.39
CA THR A 193 -8.42 6.15 12.18
C THR A 193 -7.78 6.61 13.49
N PHE A 194 -6.49 6.96 13.42
CA PHE A 194 -5.74 7.58 14.51
C PHE A 194 -4.72 8.59 13.95
N GLY A 195 -4.46 9.67 14.68
CA GLY A 195 -3.58 10.75 14.20
C GLY A 195 -2.15 10.65 14.68
N SER A 196 -1.93 10.07 15.86
CA SER A 196 -0.60 9.95 16.46
C SER A 196 -0.59 8.87 17.53
N GLY A 197 0.62 8.53 17.99
CA GLY A 197 0.80 7.52 19.05
C GLY A 197 0.95 6.12 18.51
N VAL A 198 0.61 5.15 19.34
CA VAL A 198 0.80 3.72 19.09
C VAL A 198 -0.53 2.99 19.29
N VAL A 199 -0.85 2.09 18.39
CA VAL A 199 -2.00 1.19 18.49
C VAL A 199 -1.50 -0.24 18.59
N HIS A 200 -1.92 -0.96 19.61
CA HIS A 200 -1.62 -2.37 19.82
C HIS A 200 -2.80 -3.21 19.37
N LEU A 201 -2.59 -4.08 18.39
CA LEU A 201 -3.57 -5.04 17.91
C LEU A 201 -3.17 -6.44 18.33
N TYR A 202 -4.12 -7.20 18.85
CA TYR A 202 -3.90 -8.56 19.30
C TYR A 202 -4.65 -9.55 18.41
N LEU A 203 -3.90 -10.49 17.81
CA LEU A 203 -4.43 -11.56 16.96
C LEU A 203 -4.53 -12.87 17.75
N GLY A 204 -5.07 -12.80 18.95
CA GLY A 204 -4.94 -13.74 20.03
C GLY A 204 -3.75 -13.36 20.91
N LYS A 205 -2.72 -14.21 21.04
CA LYS A 205 -1.50 -13.90 21.81
C LYS A 205 -0.48 -13.06 21.02
N ARG A 206 -0.57 -13.09 19.68
CA ARG A 206 0.36 -12.33 18.84
C ARG A 206 -0.04 -10.87 18.79
N GLU A 207 0.92 -10.01 19.09
CA GLU A 207 0.80 -8.57 19.03
C GLU A 207 1.29 -8.03 17.68
N VAL A 208 0.61 -7.01 17.15
CA VAL A 208 1.08 -6.15 16.06
C VAL A 208 0.97 -4.71 16.54
N VAL A 209 2.08 -3.98 16.45
CA VAL A 209 2.19 -2.60 16.94
C VAL A 209 2.18 -1.66 15.74
N LEU A 210 1.15 -0.81 15.65
CA LEU A 210 1.05 0.24 14.62
C LEU A 210 1.57 1.55 15.16
N SER A 211 2.34 2.28 14.35
CA SER A 211 2.84 3.61 14.69
C SER A 211 2.88 4.50 13.45
N THR A 212 2.88 5.82 13.66
CA THR A 212 2.94 6.81 12.59
C THR A 212 4.28 7.53 12.60
N LEU A 213 4.84 7.77 11.42
CA LEU A 213 6.03 8.59 11.21
C LEU A 213 5.86 9.40 9.92
N PRO A 214 6.34 10.65 9.86
CA PRO A 214 6.25 11.46 8.64
C PRO A 214 7.28 10.99 7.59
N GLY A 215 6.98 11.14 6.31
CA GLY A 215 7.96 10.83 5.25
C GLY A 215 7.41 10.83 3.85
N HIS A 216 6.84 9.72 3.42
CA HIS A 216 6.35 9.53 2.06
C HIS A 216 5.07 10.31 1.78
N THR A 217 4.21 10.36 2.79
CA THR A 217 3.01 11.23 2.82
C THR A 217 2.90 11.89 4.19
N GLY A 218 1.86 12.71 4.41
CA GLY A 218 1.55 13.24 5.75
C GLY A 218 0.68 12.29 6.57
N GLY A 219 0.56 11.01 6.21
CA GLY A 219 -0.32 10.05 6.88
C GLY A 219 0.21 8.61 6.81
N ASP A 220 1.50 8.43 7.09
CA ASP A 220 2.16 7.13 6.97
C ASP A 220 2.06 6.33 8.29
N VAL A 221 1.67 5.05 8.15
CA VAL A 221 1.60 4.06 9.23
C VAL A 221 2.54 2.92 8.89
N PHE A 222 3.35 2.49 9.86
CA PHE A 222 4.09 1.24 9.78
C PHE A 222 3.60 0.26 10.85
N ALA A 223 3.84 -1.03 10.65
CA ALA A 223 3.50 -2.07 11.60
C ALA A 223 4.74 -2.86 12.02
N TYR A 224 4.91 -3.09 13.31
CA TYR A 224 5.95 -3.97 13.86
C TYR A 224 5.32 -5.20 14.48
N VAL A 225 5.89 -6.37 14.20
CA VAL A 225 5.52 -7.67 14.77
C VAL A 225 6.63 -8.11 15.70
N PRO A 226 6.50 -7.89 17.05
CA PRO A 226 7.61 -8.03 17.99
C PRO A 226 8.20 -9.42 18.07
N ASP A 227 7.35 -10.46 18.15
CA ASP A 227 7.76 -11.85 18.29
C ASP A 227 8.45 -12.43 17.04
N ALA A 228 8.22 -11.78 15.88
CA ALA A 228 8.80 -12.15 14.60
C ALA A 228 9.96 -11.24 14.17
N ASN A 229 10.16 -10.10 14.85
CA ASN A 229 11.10 -9.04 14.50
C ASN A 229 10.97 -8.60 13.02
N VAL A 230 9.72 -8.30 12.58
CA VAL A 230 9.40 -7.88 11.22
C VAL A 230 8.72 -6.51 11.26
N VAL A 231 9.15 -5.60 10.37
CA VAL A 231 8.56 -4.28 10.17
C VAL A 231 7.94 -4.19 8.79
N PHE A 232 6.63 -3.95 8.71
CA PHE A 232 5.95 -3.53 7.48
C PHE A 232 5.99 -2.01 7.41
N THR A 233 6.71 -1.46 6.46
CA THR A 233 6.93 -0.02 6.39
C THR A 233 5.94 0.71 5.49
N GLY A 234 5.21 0.00 4.62
CA GLY A 234 4.61 0.68 3.46
C GLY A 234 5.68 1.48 2.73
N ASP A 235 5.32 2.61 2.18
CA ASP A 235 6.24 3.44 1.40
C ASP A 235 7.21 4.29 2.25
N LEU A 236 7.17 4.18 3.58
CA LEU A 236 8.29 4.69 4.39
C LEU A 236 9.60 3.96 4.07
N GLY A 237 9.55 2.71 3.59
CA GLY A 237 10.72 1.94 3.16
C GLY A 237 10.58 1.46 1.71
N TRP A 238 11.67 1.56 0.96
CA TRP A 238 11.81 1.08 -0.43
C TRP A 238 13.08 0.25 -0.56
N SER A 239 13.03 -0.85 -1.32
CA SER A 239 14.19 -1.72 -1.51
C SER A 239 14.58 -1.76 -2.98
N LYS A 240 15.75 -1.19 -3.31
CA LYS A 240 16.32 -1.13 -4.68
C LYS A 240 15.35 -0.59 -5.74
N THR A 241 14.55 0.38 -5.34
CA THR A 241 13.58 1.09 -6.19
C THR A 241 13.65 2.57 -5.92
N LEU A 242 13.43 3.42 -6.94
CA LEU A 242 13.32 4.87 -6.77
C LEU A 242 11.91 5.23 -6.31
N PRO A 243 11.74 6.02 -5.24
CA PRO A 243 10.43 6.40 -4.73
C PRO A 243 9.74 7.43 -5.63
N ASN A 244 8.42 7.56 -5.45
CA ASN A 244 7.70 8.73 -5.90
C ASN A 244 7.72 9.79 -4.80
N LEU A 245 8.25 10.99 -5.08
CA LEU A 245 8.39 12.07 -4.09
C LEU A 245 7.25 13.09 -4.13
N VAL A 246 6.22 12.91 -4.96
CA VAL A 246 5.18 13.92 -5.20
C VAL A 246 4.52 14.45 -3.92
N ASP A 247 4.29 13.59 -2.94
CA ASP A 247 3.66 13.93 -1.66
C ASP A 247 4.64 13.91 -0.46
N ALA A 248 5.89 13.56 -0.72
CA ALA A 248 6.88 13.34 0.32
C ALA A 248 7.40 14.66 0.92
N THR A 249 7.82 14.60 2.17
CA THR A 249 8.66 15.60 2.82
C THR A 249 9.99 14.92 3.18
N VAL A 250 10.97 15.02 2.27
CA VAL A 250 12.25 14.31 2.40
C VAL A 250 13.03 14.76 3.62
N ASN A 251 12.90 16.03 4.02
CA ASN A 251 13.53 16.54 5.23
C ASN A 251 13.02 15.86 6.51
N ASP A 252 11.78 15.38 6.52
CA ASP A 252 11.22 14.58 7.63
C ASP A 252 11.48 13.09 7.42
N TRP A 253 11.54 12.63 6.16
CA TRP A 253 11.67 11.21 5.83
C TRP A 253 13.04 10.64 6.19
N ILE A 254 14.13 11.39 5.97
CA ILE A 254 15.47 10.93 6.36
C ILE A 254 15.58 10.68 7.87
N PRO A 255 15.18 11.60 8.79
CA PRO A 255 15.12 11.30 10.21
C PRO A 255 14.20 10.13 10.59
N THR A 256 13.09 9.95 9.88
CA THR A 256 12.20 8.79 10.05
C THR A 256 12.92 7.48 9.77
N LEU A 257 13.67 7.41 8.67
CA LEU A 257 14.46 6.21 8.32
C LEU A 257 15.58 5.98 9.32
N ASP A 258 16.29 7.03 9.77
CA ASP A 258 17.32 6.92 10.81
C ASP A 258 16.72 6.37 12.12
N LYS A 259 15.51 6.80 12.49
CA LYS A 259 14.79 6.28 13.66
C LYS A 259 14.41 4.81 13.50
N LEU A 260 13.84 4.40 12.35
CA LEU A 260 13.48 3.01 12.07
C LEU A 260 14.71 2.10 12.13
N LEU A 261 15.81 2.49 11.50
CA LEU A 261 17.06 1.74 11.49
C LEU A 261 17.70 1.63 12.89
N THR A 262 17.58 2.67 13.72
CA THR A 262 18.06 2.65 15.10
C THR A 262 17.20 1.77 16.00
N GLN A 263 15.88 1.83 15.84
CA GLN A 263 14.93 1.11 16.67
C GLN A 263 14.84 -0.39 16.32
N TYR A 264 15.01 -0.73 15.03
CA TYR A 264 14.86 -2.08 14.51
C TYR A 264 16.08 -2.55 13.69
N PRO A 265 17.31 -2.52 14.24
CA PRO A 265 18.54 -2.69 13.47
C PRO A 265 18.72 -4.12 12.89
N THR A 266 18.00 -5.10 13.43
CA THR A 266 18.08 -6.52 13.02
C THR A 266 16.75 -7.05 12.49
N ALA A 267 15.75 -6.17 12.31
CA ALA A 267 14.46 -6.59 11.79
C ALA A 267 14.56 -6.93 10.30
N LYS A 268 13.66 -7.77 9.83
CA LYS A 268 13.33 -7.85 8.42
C LYS A 268 12.29 -6.79 8.09
N TYR A 269 12.48 -6.14 6.96
CA TYR A 269 11.59 -5.07 6.50
C TYR A 269 10.79 -5.55 5.30
N VAL A 270 9.48 -5.32 5.34
CA VAL A 270 8.57 -5.48 4.21
C VAL A 270 8.24 -4.08 3.69
N PRO A 271 8.96 -3.60 2.65
CA PRO A 271 8.76 -2.27 2.09
C PRO A 271 7.51 -2.21 1.23
N GLY A 272 7.01 -0.99 0.96
CA GLY A 272 5.89 -0.80 0.04
C GLY A 272 6.22 -1.16 -1.41
N HIS A 273 7.51 -1.08 -1.79
CA HIS A 273 8.00 -1.48 -3.11
C HIS A 273 9.38 -2.13 -3.02
N GLY A 274 9.62 -3.09 -3.92
CA GLY A 274 10.83 -3.89 -3.95
C GLY A 274 10.70 -5.16 -3.10
N ASN A 275 11.83 -5.86 -2.91
CA ASN A 275 11.85 -7.13 -2.19
C ASN A 275 11.86 -6.92 -0.67
N VAL A 276 11.56 -7.99 0.09
CA VAL A 276 11.87 -8.05 1.53
C VAL A 276 13.33 -7.67 1.74
N ALA A 277 13.59 -6.82 2.72
CA ALA A 277 14.86 -6.16 2.93
C ALA A 277 15.40 -6.38 4.36
N GLU A 278 16.69 -6.24 4.51
CA GLU A 278 17.38 -6.06 5.78
C GLU A 278 17.61 -4.55 6.04
N ALA A 279 18.15 -4.19 7.18
CA ALA A 279 18.45 -2.80 7.51
C ALA A 279 19.41 -2.13 6.52
N THR A 280 20.28 -2.90 5.87
CA THR A 280 21.23 -2.40 4.86
C THR A 280 20.54 -1.85 3.62
N GLU A 281 19.53 -2.53 3.09
CA GLU A 281 18.80 -2.06 1.91
C GLU A 281 17.93 -0.83 2.24
N ILE A 282 17.37 -0.77 3.46
CA ILE A 282 16.64 0.43 3.91
C ILE A 282 17.61 1.61 4.10
N LYS A 283 18.84 1.33 4.56
CA LYS A 283 19.90 2.34 4.61
C LYS A 283 20.31 2.82 3.23
N ASP A 284 20.46 1.95 2.25
CA ASP A 284 20.74 2.33 0.85
C ASP A 284 19.66 3.27 0.30
N PHE A 285 18.41 3.01 0.63
CA PHE A 285 17.29 3.89 0.29
C PHE A 285 17.38 5.25 1.00
N ARG A 286 17.66 5.26 2.30
CA ARG A 286 17.90 6.48 3.07
C ARG A 286 19.03 7.32 2.48
N ASP A 287 20.13 6.67 2.09
CA ASP A 287 21.29 7.31 1.49
C ASP A 287 20.97 7.88 0.09
N TYR A 288 20.06 7.25 -0.68
CA TYR A 288 19.54 7.81 -1.93
C TYR A 288 18.84 9.16 -1.69
N LEU A 289 17.98 9.25 -0.68
CA LEU A 289 17.28 10.50 -0.37
C LEU A 289 18.26 11.61 0.05
N ASP A 290 19.26 11.28 0.84
CA ASP A 290 20.27 12.23 1.32
C ASP A 290 21.21 12.70 0.19
N ASP A 291 21.64 11.81 -0.68
CA ASP A 291 22.40 12.14 -1.88
C ASP A 291 21.62 13.05 -2.83
N LEU A 292 20.34 12.74 -3.06
CA LEU A 292 19.46 13.58 -3.88
C LEU A 292 19.33 14.97 -3.28
N ARG A 293 19.03 15.06 -1.98
CA ARG A 293 18.89 16.32 -1.25
C ARG A 293 20.16 17.16 -1.32
N THR A 294 21.32 16.55 -1.06
CA THR A 294 22.62 17.20 -1.07
C THR A 294 22.94 17.77 -2.45
N ARG A 295 22.72 17.01 -3.51
CA ARG A 295 23.01 17.41 -4.89
C ARG A 295 22.07 18.51 -5.39
N VAL A 296 20.78 18.42 -5.07
CA VAL A 296 19.82 19.47 -5.44
C VAL A 296 20.12 20.75 -4.66
N LYS A 297 20.46 20.67 -3.37
CA LYS A 297 20.86 21.81 -2.55
C LYS A 297 22.09 22.52 -3.13
N GLN A 298 23.10 21.75 -3.58
CA GLN A 298 24.26 22.30 -4.27
C GLN A 298 23.88 22.98 -5.59
N GLY A 299 23.06 22.34 -6.43
CA GLY A 299 22.58 22.94 -7.67
C GLY A 299 21.86 24.26 -7.47
N ILE A 300 21.04 24.38 -6.40
CA ILE A 300 20.38 25.63 -6.02
C ILE A 300 21.42 26.69 -5.61
N ALA A 301 22.45 26.32 -4.83
CA ALA A 301 23.52 27.20 -4.43
C ALA A 301 24.35 27.71 -5.63
N ASP A 302 24.54 26.86 -6.64
CA ASP A 302 25.22 27.18 -7.91
C ASP A 302 24.33 27.99 -8.88
N GLY A 303 23.10 28.33 -8.49
CA GLY A 303 22.18 29.17 -9.25
C GLY A 303 21.39 28.45 -10.34
N LEU A 304 21.36 27.10 -10.34
CA LEU A 304 20.57 26.35 -11.31
C LEU A 304 19.07 26.62 -11.12
N THR A 305 18.37 26.82 -12.22
CA THR A 305 16.90 26.75 -12.25
C THR A 305 16.44 25.30 -12.09
N VAL A 306 15.16 25.07 -11.82
CA VAL A 306 14.60 23.72 -11.71
C VAL A 306 14.80 22.90 -12.99
N ASP A 307 14.63 23.52 -14.17
CA ASP A 307 14.81 22.84 -15.46
C ASP A 307 16.29 22.49 -15.70
N GLN A 308 17.20 23.40 -15.38
CA GLN A 308 18.64 23.11 -15.44
C GLN A 308 19.04 22.00 -14.47
N ALA A 309 18.49 21.99 -13.25
CA ALA A 309 18.72 20.93 -12.27
C ALA A 309 18.26 19.56 -12.79
N LYS A 310 17.07 19.48 -13.41
CA LYS A 310 16.54 18.24 -14.03
C LYS A 310 17.43 17.72 -15.16
N GLU A 311 18.04 18.61 -15.93
CA GLU A 311 18.94 18.23 -17.02
C GLU A 311 20.32 17.80 -16.53
N GLN A 312 20.88 18.50 -15.55
CA GLN A 312 22.29 18.36 -15.16
C GLN A 312 22.51 17.37 -14.02
N LEU A 313 21.56 17.26 -13.05
CA LEU A 313 21.71 16.39 -11.90
C LEU A 313 21.32 14.95 -12.22
N LYS A 314 22.22 14.24 -12.92
CA LYS A 314 21.98 12.83 -13.27
C LYS A 314 22.05 11.92 -12.06
N LEU A 315 21.30 10.82 -12.12
CA LEU A 315 21.31 9.79 -11.08
C LEU A 315 22.72 9.20 -10.91
N PRO A 316 23.26 9.13 -9.66
CA PRO A 316 24.53 8.46 -9.40
C PRO A 316 24.55 7.01 -9.87
N GLU A 317 25.73 6.54 -10.31
CA GLU A 317 25.94 5.19 -10.85
C GLU A 317 25.39 4.09 -9.93
N LYS A 318 25.63 4.21 -8.63
CA LYS A 318 25.21 3.22 -7.61
C LYS A 318 23.69 3.00 -7.55
N TYR A 319 22.87 3.91 -8.09
CA TYR A 319 21.41 3.78 -8.12
C TYR A 319 20.84 3.43 -9.50
N ARG A 320 21.69 3.28 -10.54
CA ARG A 320 21.22 2.95 -11.89
C ARG A 320 20.56 1.57 -11.99
N GLY A 321 20.90 0.66 -11.08
CA GLY A 321 20.27 -0.66 -10.99
C GLY A 321 18.95 -0.69 -10.23
N PHE A 322 18.50 0.44 -9.67
CA PHE A 322 17.22 0.50 -8.96
C PHE A 322 16.05 0.47 -9.96
N ALA A 323 14.95 -0.15 -9.58
CA ALA A 323 13.72 -0.09 -10.39
C ALA A 323 13.11 1.33 -10.38
N PHE A 324 12.10 1.56 -11.21
CA PHE A 324 11.38 2.84 -11.32
C PHE A 324 12.25 4.04 -11.70
N GLN A 325 13.19 3.84 -12.63
CA GLN A 325 14.10 4.87 -13.14
C GLN A 325 13.37 6.12 -13.70
N ASN A 326 12.11 5.97 -14.09
CA ASN A 326 11.25 7.07 -14.52
C ASN A 326 11.03 8.14 -13.44
N PHE A 327 11.25 7.83 -12.17
CA PHE A 327 11.19 8.82 -11.07
C PHE A 327 12.47 9.63 -10.88
N ALA A 328 13.59 9.26 -11.51
CA ALA A 328 14.87 9.94 -11.29
C ALA A 328 14.80 11.46 -11.56
N THR A 329 14.22 11.87 -12.68
CA THR A 329 14.06 13.28 -13.04
C THR A 329 12.94 13.99 -12.25
N PRO A 330 11.72 13.42 -12.12
CA PRO A 330 10.69 13.99 -11.25
C PRO A 330 11.17 14.21 -9.81
N ASN A 331 11.97 13.32 -9.26
CA ASN A 331 12.47 13.44 -7.89
C ASN A 331 13.43 14.65 -7.72
N VAL A 332 14.18 15.02 -8.75
CA VAL A 332 15.00 16.24 -8.73
C VAL A 332 14.08 17.46 -8.63
N GLU A 333 12.99 17.50 -9.40
CA GLU A 333 12.03 18.60 -9.40
C GLU A 333 11.33 18.72 -8.03
N ASP A 334 10.83 17.60 -7.49
CA ASP A 334 10.12 17.57 -6.20
C ASP A 334 11.05 18.00 -5.06
N MET A 335 12.29 17.51 -5.06
CA MET A 335 13.31 17.93 -4.09
C MET A 335 13.66 19.43 -4.23
N TYR A 336 13.81 19.94 -5.45
CA TYR A 336 14.07 21.34 -5.70
C TYR A 336 12.94 22.23 -5.15
N LYS A 337 11.70 21.86 -5.41
CA LYS A 337 10.52 22.57 -4.91
C LYS A 337 10.42 22.51 -3.38
N GLU A 338 10.76 21.38 -2.77
CA GLU A 338 10.79 21.23 -1.31
C GLU A 338 11.82 22.18 -0.68
N LEU A 339 13.06 22.17 -1.19
CA LEU A 339 14.14 23.01 -0.68
C LEU A 339 13.91 24.51 -0.91
N LYS A 340 13.14 24.90 -1.93
CA LYS A 340 12.73 26.28 -2.19
C LYS A 340 11.46 26.69 -1.44
N GLY A 341 10.80 25.80 -0.70
CA GLY A 341 9.53 26.05 -0.04
C GLY A 341 8.36 26.29 -0.99
N THR A 342 8.44 25.80 -2.25
CA THR A 342 7.43 25.98 -3.27
C THR A 342 6.66 24.69 -3.58
N LYS A 343 7.04 23.57 -2.96
CA LYS A 343 6.30 22.33 -3.04
C LYS A 343 4.97 22.50 -2.31
N GLN A 344 3.88 22.18 -3.00
CA GLN A 344 2.57 22.10 -2.34
C GLN A 344 2.58 20.87 -1.44
N THR A 345 2.95 21.08 -0.18
CA THR A 345 2.77 20.06 0.86
C THR A 345 1.32 19.97 1.27
N GLN A 346 0.94 18.82 1.73
CA GLN A 346 -0.43 18.43 2.06
C GLN A 346 -0.94 19.06 3.35
#